data_2fba7bb189e31dffc6182785922d5a5b
#
_entry.id   2fba7bb189e31dffc6182785922d5a5b
#
_cell.length_a   1.000
_cell.length_b   1.000
_cell.length_c   1.000
_cell.angle_alpha   90.00
_cell.angle_beta   90.00
_cell.angle_gamma   90.00
#
_symmetry.space_group_name_H-M   'P 1'
#
loop_
_entity.id
_entity.type
_entity.pdbx_description
1 polymer ?
#
loop_
_entity_poly.entity_id
_entity_poly.type
_entity_poly.pdbx_seq_one_letter_code
_entity_poly.pdbx_strand_id
1 'polypeptide(L)'
;YENLRQEMVNQKVMGLSLNSGGHLTHGYRHNVSSKMMRSVLYDVDPATELLDYDLLAKQVLKEKPAILLAGYSAYSRKINFAKMREIADSVGATLMVDMAHFSGLVAGKVFTGEFDPVPYADVVTSTTHKTLRGPRGGFILCKKEFEEVFNKGCPLVLGGPLPHVIAAKAIAFKEANTEEFRQYAAKIVENAKALAKAFMDKG
;
A
#
# COMPACT_ATOMS: atom_id res chain seq x y z
N TYR A 1 16.36 -6.93 25.56
CA TYR A 1 16.36 -6.09 24.32
C TYR A 1 17.02 -6.87 23.17
N GLU A 2 18.14 -7.57 23.36
CA GLU A 2 18.85 -8.28 22.31
C GLU A 2 18.02 -9.44 21.71
N ASN A 3 17.30 -10.21 22.55
CA ASN A 3 16.41 -11.28 22.08
C ASN A 3 15.25 -10.73 21.23
N LEU A 4 14.61 -9.65 21.66
CA LEU A 4 13.54 -8.99 20.89
C LEU A 4 14.04 -8.46 19.54
N ARG A 5 15.23 -7.86 19.52
CA ARG A 5 15.86 -7.40 18.28
C ARG A 5 16.12 -8.57 17.34
N GLN A 6 16.63 -9.69 17.86
CA GLN A 6 16.91 -10.87 17.07
C GLN A 6 15.62 -11.50 16.51
N GLU A 7 14.53 -11.53 17.30
CA GLU A 7 13.23 -11.98 16.84
C GLU A 7 12.68 -11.08 15.72
N MET A 8 12.77 -9.77 15.86
CA MET A 8 12.33 -8.82 14.81
C MET A 8 13.12 -8.98 13.53
N VAL A 9 14.45 -9.09 13.61
CA VAL A 9 15.32 -9.27 12.45
C VAL A 9 15.05 -10.60 11.72
N ASN A 10 14.58 -11.62 12.43
CA ASN A 10 14.20 -12.91 11.84
C ASN A 10 12.83 -12.90 11.16
N GLN A 11 11.96 -11.94 11.48
CA GLN A 11 10.66 -11.80 10.80
C GLN A 11 10.86 -11.26 9.39
N LYS A 12 10.08 -11.81 8.45
CA LYS A 12 10.16 -11.38 7.05
C LYS A 12 9.03 -10.42 6.69
N VAL A 13 9.39 -9.35 6.00
CA VAL A 13 8.44 -8.52 5.23
C VAL A 13 8.67 -8.80 3.74
N MET A 14 7.58 -9.07 3.02
CA MET A 14 7.64 -9.36 1.59
C MET A 14 6.85 -8.32 0.83
N GLY A 15 7.52 -7.55 -0.03
CA GLY A 15 6.95 -6.42 -0.76
C GLY A 15 7.39 -6.33 -2.22
N LEU A 16 6.66 -5.55 -3.01
CA LEU A 16 7.02 -5.30 -4.41
C LEU A 16 8.35 -4.56 -4.49
N SER A 17 9.25 -5.05 -5.35
CA SER A 17 10.57 -4.43 -5.53
C SER A 17 10.47 -3.00 -6.07
N LEU A 18 11.49 -2.21 -5.79
CA LEU A 18 11.58 -0.84 -6.31
C LEU A 18 11.61 -0.83 -7.84
N ASN A 19 12.28 -1.79 -8.46
CA ASN A 19 12.39 -1.92 -9.91
C ASN A 19 11.04 -2.21 -10.59
N SER A 20 10.16 -2.91 -9.88
CA SER A 20 8.78 -3.21 -10.34
C SER A 20 7.75 -2.15 -9.92
N GLY A 21 8.20 -1.03 -9.36
CA GLY A 21 7.34 0.09 -8.97
C GLY A 21 6.95 0.12 -7.49
N GLY A 22 7.55 -0.69 -6.63
CA GLY A 22 7.35 -0.65 -5.18
C GLY A 22 7.88 0.64 -4.54
N HIS A 23 7.50 0.88 -3.28
CA HIS A 23 8.00 2.01 -2.50
C HIS A 23 9.27 1.62 -1.73
N LEU A 24 10.10 2.61 -1.38
CA LEU A 24 11.32 2.40 -0.58
C LEU A 24 11.06 1.65 0.73
N THR A 25 9.94 1.91 1.39
CA THR A 25 9.55 1.24 2.65
C THR A 25 9.12 -0.21 2.47
N HIS A 26 8.93 -0.68 1.23
CA HIS A 26 8.48 -2.04 0.93
C HIS A 26 9.62 -3.08 0.95
N GLY A 27 10.78 -2.72 1.45
CA GLY A 27 11.91 -3.64 1.59
C GLY A 27 13.19 -3.20 0.87
N TYR A 28 13.29 -1.93 0.47
CA TYR A 28 14.53 -1.41 -0.10
C TYR A 28 15.68 -1.47 0.92
N ARG A 29 16.82 -2.03 0.53
CA ARG A 29 17.96 -2.37 1.41
C ARG A 29 18.46 -1.25 2.33
N HIS A 30 18.29 0.01 1.94
CA HIS A 30 18.73 1.16 2.73
C HIS A 30 17.61 1.77 3.60
N ASN A 31 16.37 1.31 3.46
CA ASN A 31 15.25 1.78 4.27
C ASN A 31 15.26 1.15 5.65
N VAL A 32 14.68 1.85 6.62
CA VAL A 32 14.56 1.36 8.01
C VAL A 32 13.78 0.04 8.10
N SER A 33 12.80 -0.19 7.26
CA SER A 33 12.03 -1.45 7.21
C SER A 33 12.92 -2.66 7.01
N SER A 34 13.95 -2.55 6.14
CA SER A 34 14.93 -3.59 5.87
C SER A 34 16.04 -3.70 6.92
N LYS A 35 16.09 -2.76 7.86
CA LYS A 35 16.98 -2.82 9.04
C LYS A 35 16.28 -3.44 10.24
N MET A 36 14.96 -3.34 10.30
CA MET A 36 14.14 -3.90 11.37
C MET A 36 13.68 -5.32 11.07
N MET A 37 13.45 -5.66 9.80
CA MET A 37 12.94 -6.96 9.36
C MET A 37 13.75 -7.46 8.17
N ARG A 38 13.76 -8.78 7.97
CA ARG A 38 14.35 -9.37 6.77
C ARG A 38 13.44 -9.14 5.56
N SER A 39 13.92 -8.36 4.60
CA SER A 39 13.18 -8.08 3.38
C SER A 39 13.29 -9.21 2.37
N VAL A 40 12.16 -9.61 1.81
CA VAL A 40 12.03 -10.45 0.64
C VAL A 40 11.27 -9.64 -0.41
N LEU A 41 11.75 -9.61 -1.63
CA LEU A 41 11.12 -8.84 -2.69
C LEU A 41 10.46 -9.77 -3.70
N TYR A 42 9.29 -9.36 -4.20
CA TYR A 42 8.68 -9.96 -5.38
C TYR A 42 8.66 -8.94 -6.52
N ASP A 43 8.62 -9.45 -7.74
CA ASP A 43 8.69 -8.65 -8.96
C ASP A 43 7.50 -8.94 -9.87
N VAL A 44 7.33 -8.10 -10.88
CA VAL A 44 6.45 -8.38 -12.01
C VAL A 44 7.11 -9.40 -12.95
N ASP A 45 6.30 -10.13 -13.68
CA ASP A 45 6.79 -10.97 -14.77
C ASP A 45 7.42 -10.09 -15.86
N PRO A 46 8.67 -10.32 -16.27
CA PRO A 46 9.38 -9.44 -17.20
C PRO A 46 8.83 -9.46 -18.63
N ALA A 47 8.08 -10.48 -19.01
CA ALA A 47 7.50 -10.59 -20.34
C ALA A 47 6.15 -9.89 -20.44
N THR A 48 5.35 -9.92 -19.38
CA THR A 48 4.01 -9.33 -19.34
C THR A 48 3.95 -8.00 -18.62
N GLU A 49 4.95 -7.69 -17.80
CA GLU A 49 5.00 -6.55 -16.88
C GLU A 49 3.85 -6.53 -15.86
N LEU A 50 3.25 -7.70 -15.60
CA LEU A 50 2.15 -7.89 -14.66
C LEU A 50 2.61 -8.74 -13.46
N LEU A 51 1.88 -8.61 -12.35
CA LEU A 51 2.02 -9.52 -11.21
C LEU A 51 1.52 -10.91 -11.60
N ASP A 52 2.39 -11.91 -11.52
CA ASP A 52 2.02 -13.32 -11.58
C ASP A 52 1.66 -13.80 -10.16
N TYR A 53 0.37 -13.94 -9.89
CA TYR A 53 -0.14 -14.34 -8.58
C TYR A 53 0.19 -15.80 -8.23
N ASP A 54 0.33 -16.68 -9.22
CA ASP A 54 0.68 -18.09 -8.98
C ASP A 54 2.15 -18.21 -8.59
N LEU A 55 3.03 -17.44 -9.24
CA LEU A 55 4.43 -17.34 -8.86
C LEU A 55 4.59 -16.71 -7.48
N LEU A 56 3.85 -15.64 -7.21
CA LEU A 56 3.84 -14.97 -5.91
C LEU A 56 3.37 -15.92 -4.80
N ALA A 57 2.31 -16.70 -5.03
CA ALA A 57 1.83 -17.70 -4.06
C ALA A 57 2.90 -18.73 -3.73
N LYS A 58 3.59 -19.27 -4.74
CA LYS A 58 4.71 -20.22 -4.55
C LYS A 58 5.84 -19.59 -3.73
N GLN A 59 6.16 -18.34 -4.01
CA GLN A 59 7.21 -17.61 -3.28
C GLN A 59 6.80 -17.35 -1.83
N VAL A 60 5.55 -16.96 -1.56
CA VAL A 60 5.00 -16.74 -0.21
C VAL A 60 5.00 -18.04 0.59
N LEU A 61 4.58 -19.16 0.00
CA LEU A 61 4.63 -20.49 0.64
C LEU A 61 6.04 -20.90 1.04
N LYS A 62 7.04 -20.59 0.20
CA LYS A 62 8.45 -20.85 0.47
C LYS A 62 9.02 -19.94 1.57
N GLU A 63 8.76 -18.66 1.46
CA GLU A 63 9.37 -17.65 2.33
C GLU A 63 8.65 -17.47 3.67
N LYS A 64 7.36 -17.73 3.72
CA LYS A 64 6.49 -17.58 4.91
C LYS A 64 6.69 -16.24 5.62
N PRO A 65 6.43 -15.11 4.94
CA PRO A 65 6.59 -13.79 5.54
C PRO A 65 5.60 -13.58 6.68
N ALA A 66 5.99 -12.81 7.70
CA ALA A 66 5.05 -12.34 8.72
C ALA A 66 4.11 -11.25 8.16
N ILE A 67 4.62 -10.45 7.19
CA ILE A 67 3.85 -9.39 6.52
C ILE A 67 4.00 -9.57 5.02
N LEU A 68 2.87 -9.76 4.33
CA LEU A 68 2.77 -9.60 2.88
C LEU A 68 2.31 -8.17 2.61
N LEU A 69 3.21 -7.36 2.05
CA LEU A 69 2.99 -5.94 1.76
C LEU A 69 2.65 -5.76 0.28
N ALA A 70 1.44 -5.31 0.01
CA ALA A 70 0.98 -4.94 -1.32
C ALA A 70 0.86 -3.42 -1.46
N GLY A 71 0.83 -2.93 -2.69
CA GLY A 71 0.81 -1.51 -3.01
C GLY A 71 2.05 -1.08 -3.79
N TYR A 72 2.05 0.16 -4.25
CA TYR A 72 3.08 0.61 -5.18
C TYR A 72 3.19 2.14 -5.22
N SER A 73 4.33 2.61 -5.75
CA SER A 73 4.53 4.02 -6.12
C SER A 73 4.40 4.23 -7.64
N ALA A 74 4.87 3.27 -8.43
CA ALA A 74 5.03 3.44 -9.88
C ALA A 74 4.54 2.22 -10.72
N TYR A 75 3.88 1.25 -10.12
CA TYR A 75 3.25 0.15 -10.87
C TYR A 75 1.95 0.65 -11.50
N SER A 76 1.91 0.71 -12.83
CA SER A 76 0.82 1.33 -13.60
C SER A 76 -0.35 0.39 -13.91
N ARG A 77 -0.56 -0.64 -13.11
CA ARG A 77 -1.65 -1.63 -13.23
C ARG A 77 -2.39 -1.77 -11.91
N LYS A 78 -3.57 -2.36 -11.94
CA LYS A 78 -4.35 -2.67 -10.73
C LYS A 78 -3.82 -3.95 -10.07
N ILE A 79 -3.78 -3.97 -8.75
CA ILE A 79 -3.55 -5.18 -7.96
C ILE A 79 -4.91 -5.77 -7.56
N ASN A 80 -5.05 -7.09 -7.71
CA ASN A 80 -6.20 -7.84 -7.20
C ASN A 80 -5.96 -8.17 -5.72
N PHE A 81 -6.60 -7.42 -4.82
CA PHE A 81 -6.41 -7.57 -3.38
C PHE A 81 -7.12 -8.79 -2.80
N ALA A 82 -8.16 -9.29 -3.47
CA ALA A 82 -8.78 -10.57 -3.10
C ALA A 82 -7.77 -11.72 -3.24
N LYS A 83 -7.05 -11.80 -4.37
CA LYS A 83 -5.97 -12.77 -4.57
C LYS A 83 -4.82 -12.59 -3.58
N MET A 84 -4.44 -11.33 -3.28
CA MET A 84 -3.42 -11.05 -2.27
C MET A 84 -3.84 -11.56 -0.88
N ARG A 85 -5.14 -11.44 -0.54
CA ARG A 85 -5.68 -11.98 0.72
C ARG A 85 -5.57 -13.50 0.78
N GLU A 86 -6.01 -14.20 -0.28
CA GLU A 86 -5.89 -15.66 -0.37
C GLU A 86 -4.44 -16.13 -0.20
N ILE A 87 -3.50 -15.44 -0.86
CA ILE A 87 -2.07 -15.75 -0.75
C ILE A 87 -1.55 -15.52 0.67
N ALA A 88 -1.91 -14.41 1.31
CA ALA A 88 -1.51 -14.12 2.69
C ALA A 88 -2.06 -15.16 3.67
N ASP A 89 -3.33 -15.55 3.53
CA ASP A 89 -4.00 -16.54 4.36
C ASP A 89 -3.33 -17.92 4.27
N SER A 90 -2.78 -18.29 3.11
CA SER A 90 -2.13 -19.59 2.90
C SER A 90 -0.95 -19.85 3.85
N VAL A 91 -0.38 -18.80 4.43
CA VAL A 91 0.76 -18.89 5.39
C VAL A 91 0.49 -18.16 6.71
N GLY A 92 -0.71 -17.62 6.91
CA GLY A 92 -1.05 -16.82 8.09
C GLY A 92 -0.34 -15.47 8.16
N ALA A 93 0.04 -14.90 7.02
CA ALA A 93 0.69 -13.58 6.95
C ALA A 93 -0.33 -12.45 7.15
N THR A 94 0.09 -11.39 7.83
CA THR A 94 -0.67 -10.13 7.85
C THR A 94 -0.62 -9.50 6.46
N LEU A 95 -1.78 -9.28 5.84
CA LEU A 95 -1.86 -8.51 4.60
C LEU A 95 -1.88 -7.02 4.91
N MET A 96 -0.80 -6.35 4.59
CA MET A 96 -0.69 -4.89 4.69
C MET A 96 -0.74 -4.28 3.29
N VAL A 97 -1.56 -3.24 3.10
CA VAL A 97 -1.64 -2.55 1.82
C VAL A 97 -1.28 -1.08 1.97
N ASP A 98 -0.28 -0.64 1.23
CA ASP A 98 0.04 0.77 1.07
C ASP A 98 -0.66 1.33 -0.17
N MET A 99 -1.76 2.06 0.05
CA MET A 99 -2.54 2.69 -1.02
C MET A 99 -2.22 4.17 -1.23
N ALA A 100 -1.09 4.65 -0.72
CA ALA A 100 -0.75 6.08 -0.71
C ALA A 100 -0.87 6.75 -2.09
N HIS A 101 -0.48 6.07 -3.16
CA HIS A 101 -0.53 6.62 -4.52
C HIS A 101 -1.93 6.54 -5.16
N PHE A 102 -2.78 5.61 -4.74
CA PHE A 102 -4.09 5.39 -5.37
C PHE A 102 -5.28 5.54 -4.40
N SER A 103 -5.07 6.01 -3.18
CA SER A 103 -6.14 6.19 -2.19
C SER A 103 -7.26 7.10 -2.67
N GLY A 104 -6.95 8.13 -3.46
CA GLY A 104 -7.97 8.96 -4.10
C GLY A 104 -8.80 8.21 -5.14
N LEU A 105 -8.24 7.19 -5.81
CA LEU A 105 -8.99 6.34 -6.75
C LEU A 105 -9.91 5.37 -6.01
N VAL A 106 -9.53 4.92 -4.82
CA VAL A 106 -10.39 4.12 -3.92
C VAL A 106 -11.53 4.99 -3.38
N ALA A 107 -11.21 6.15 -2.79
CA ALA A 107 -12.21 7.10 -2.28
C ALA A 107 -13.18 7.55 -3.38
N GLY A 108 -12.68 7.85 -4.57
CA GLY A 108 -13.45 8.24 -5.75
C GLY A 108 -14.18 7.10 -6.47
N LYS A 109 -14.16 5.87 -5.90
CA LYS A 109 -14.86 4.69 -6.43
C LYS A 109 -14.44 4.26 -7.85
N VAL A 110 -13.20 4.56 -8.24
CA VAL A 110 -12.58 4.08 -9.49
C VAL A 110 -11.97 2.68 -9.27
N PHE A 111 -11.43 2.44 -8.08
CA PHE A 111 -10.98 1.13 -7.64
C PHE A 111 -12.04 0.57 -6.69
N THR A 112 -12.72 -0.49 -7.14
CA THR A 112 -13.84 -1.14 -6.43
C THR A 112 -13.70 -2.66 -6.53
N GLY A 113 -14.50 -3.41 -5.76
CA GLY A 113 -14.46 -4.86 -5.75
C GLY A 113 -13.09 -5.38 -5.32
N GLU A 114 -12.53 -6.30 -6.08
CA GLU A 114 -11.22 -6.90 -5.82
C GLU A 114 -10.04 -5.92 -5.92
N PHE A 115 -10.27 -4.70 -6.44
CA PHE A 115 -9.25 -3.63 -6.54
C PHE A 115 -9.35 -2.59 -5.42
N ASP A 116 -10.33 -2.71 -4.51
CA ASP A 116 -10.40 -1.94 -3.27
C ASP A 116 -9.68 -2.72 -2.17
N PRO A 117 -8.58 -2.23 -1.58
CA PRO A 117 -7.83 -2.98 -0.57
C PRO A 117 -8.56 -3.08 0.78
N VAL A 118 -9.44 -2.14 1.09
CA VAL A 118 -10.01 -1.98 2.44
C VAL A 118 -10.75 -3.23 2.93
N PRO A 119 -11.57 -3.93 2.12
CA PRO A 119 -12.25 -5.14 2.58
C PRO A 119 -11.32 -6.34 2.82
N TYR A 120 -10.13 -6.36 2.21
CA TYR A 120 -9.25 -7.54 2.20
C TYR A 120 -8.04 -7.41 3.14
N ALA A 121 -7.53 -6.21 3.36
CA ALA A 121 -6.33 -5.99 4.15
C ALA A 121 -6.60 -6.04 5.66
N ASP A 122 -5.60 -6.49 6.41
CA ASP A 122 -5.60 -6.37 7.86
C ASP A 122 -5.23 -4.94 8.27
N VAL A 123 -4.31 -4.35 7.52
CA VAL A 123 -3.80 -2.99 7.70
C VAL A 123 -3.69 -2.29 6.37
N VAL A 124 -4.22 -1.07 6.28
CA VAL A 124 -4.07 -0.19 5.13
C VAL A 124 -3.37 1.09 5.56
N THR A 125 -2.29 1.44 4.87
CA THR A 125 -1.59 2.72 5.06
C THR A 125 -1.81 3.63 3.88
N SER A 126 -1.81 4.92 4.13
CA SER A 126 -1.91 5.93 3.07
C SER A 126 -1.30 7.26 3.49
N THR A 127 -1.00 8.06 2.49
CA THR A 127 -0.76 9.49 2.64
C THR A 127 -2.03 10.28 2.30
N THR A 128 -2.16 11.48 2.86
CA THR A 128 -3.29 12.38 2.55
C THR A 128 -3.00 13.36 1.41
N HIS A 129 -1.75 13.55 1.04
CA HIS A 129 -1.28 14.61 0.13
C HIS A 129 -0.98 14.17 -1.31
N LYS A 130 -1.38 12.97 -1.72
CA LYS A 130 -1.27 12.48 -3.11
C LYS A 130 -2.62 12.57 -3.81
N THR A 131 -3.15 11.47 -4.31
CA THR A 131 -4.44 11.47 -5.03
C THR A 131 -5.64 11.90 -4.18
N LEU A 132 -5.55 11.87 -2.85
CA LEU A 132 -6.57 12.42 -1.95
C LEU A 132 -6.60 13.96 -1.89
N ARG A 133 -5.59 14.67 -2.41
CA ARG A 133 -5.49 16.14 -2.44
C ARG A 133 -5.53 16.83 -1.07
N GLY A 134 -5.20 16.12 -0.01
CA GLY A 134 -5.24 16.65 1.35
C GLY A 134 -3.91 17.27 1.83
N PRO A 135 -3.84 17.68 3.11
CA PRO A 135 -2.63 18.19 3.71
C PRO A 135 -1.55 17.10 3.81
N ARG A 136 -0.29 17.52 3.94
CA ARG A 136 0.80 16.59 4.14
C ARG A 136 0.62 15.81 5.44
N GLY A 137 0.59 14.49 5.33
CA GLY A 137 0.42 13.57 6.44
C GLY A 137 0.07 12.17 5.95
N GLY A 138 -0.23 11.30 6.88
CA GLY A 138 -0.65 9.92 6.62
C GLY A 138 -1.78 9.50 7.56
N PHE A 139 -2.32 8.33 7.29
CA PHE A 139 -3.29 7.66 8.16
C PHE A 139 -3.14 6.14 8.00
N ILE A 140 -3.64 5.43 8.99
CA ILE A 140 -3.72 3.97 9.01
C ILE A 140 -5.18 3.60 9.23
N LEU A 141 -5.66 2.62 8.44
CA LEU A 141 -6.89 1.89 8.71
C LEU A 141 -6.48 0.46 9.08
N CYS A 142 -7.08 -0.11 10.10
CA CYS A 142 -6.76 -1.46 10.52
C CYS A 142 -7.99 -2.18 11.06
N LYS A 143 -7.93 -3.50 11.10
CA LYS A 143 -8.89 -4.29 11.85
C LYS A 143 -8.82 -3.94 13.33
N LYS A 144 -9.95 -4.10 14.03
CA LYS A 144 -10.10 -3.73 15.45
C LYS A 144 -9.03 -4.33 16.36
N GLU A 145 -8.60 -5.53 16.08
CA GLU A 145 -7.58 -6.24 16.84
C GLU A 145 -6.21 -5.55 16.87
N PHE A 146 -5.91 -4.71 15.88
CA PHE A 146 -4.66 -3.95 15.78
C PHE A 146 -4.74 -2.53 16.36
N GLU A 147 -5.93 -2.05 16.73
CA GLU A 147 -6.18 -0.65 17.15
C GLU A 147 -5.26 -0.22 18.30
N GLU A 148 -5.18 -1.03 19.35
CA GLU A 148 -4.38 -0.68 20.52
C GLU A 148 -2.89 -0.55 20.20
N VAL A 149 -2.37 -1.45 19.34
CA VAL A 149 -0.96 -1.46 18.96
C VAL A 149 -0.62 -0.22 18.13
N PHE A 150 -1.47 0.15 17.16
CA PHE A 150 -1.23 1.34 16.34
C PHE A 150 -1.38 2.64 17.12
N ASN A 151 -2.33 2.73 18.06
CA ASN A 151 -2.52 3.90 18.90
C ASN A 151 -1.29 4.20 19.77
N LYS A 152 -0.53 3.17 20.19
CA LYS A 152 0.75 3.35 20.90
C LYS A 152 1.83 4.02 20.06
N GLY A 153 1.74 3.95 18.73
CA GLY A 153 2.68 4.61 17.82
C GLY A 153 2.70 6.14 17.95
N CYS A 154 1.60 6.74 18.42
CA CYS A 154 1.49 8.15 18.73
C CYS A 154 1.21 8.29 20.25
N PRO A 155 2.11 8.82 21.08
CA PRO A 155 3.32 9.59 20.71
C PRO A 155 4.64 8.79 20.67
N LEU A 156 4.66 7.49 20.90
CA LEU A 156 5.91 6.73 21.14
C LEU A 156 6.88 6.70 19.94
N VAL A 157 6.34 6.75 18.71
CA VAL A 157 7.14 6.72 17.48
C VAL A 157 7.05 8.05 16.73
N LEU A 158 5.85 8.62 16.62
CA LEU A 158 5.59 9.80 15.77
C LEU A 158 5.63 11.13 16.54
N GLY A 159 5.66 11.09 17.87
CA GLY A 159 5.51 12.28 18.72
C GLY A 159 4.04 12.73 18.79
N GLY A 160 3.82 13.97 19.29
CA GLY A 160 2.47 14.53 19.46
C GLY A 160 1.75 14.80 18.15
N PRO A 161 0.41 14.63 18.10
CA PRO A 161 -0.38 14.92 16.91
C PRO A 161 -0.42 16.43 16.64
N LEU A 162 -0.67 16.80 15.37
CA LEU A 162 -0.82 18.19 14.91
C LEU A 162 -2.31 18.50 14.65
N PRO A 163 -3.03 19.13 15.60
CA PRO A 163 -4.49 19.32 15.48
C PRO A 163 -4.94 20.07 14.21
N HIS A 164 -4.16 21.07 13.78
CA HIS A 164 -4.45 21.81 12.54
C HIS A 164 -4.35 20.91 11.29
N VAL A 165 -3.40 19.97 11.24
CA VAL A 165 -3.29 19.01 10.16
C VAL A 165 -4.44 18.00 10.21
N ILE A 166 -4.86 17.58 11.42
CA ILE A 166 -6.02 16.68 11.60
C ILE A 166 -7.29 17.35 11.11
N ALA A 167 -7.52 18.62 11.45
CA ALA A 167 -8.66 19.40 10.95
C ALA A 167 -8.65 19.51 9.41
N ALA A 168 -7.49 19.78 8.81
CA ALA A 168 -7.35 19.84 7.36
C ALA A 168 -7.58 18.45 6.69
N LYS A 169 -7.17 17.35 7.32
CA LYS A 169 -7.51 15.99 6.85
C LYS A 169 -9.02 15.74 6.86
N ALA A 170 -9.73 16.19 7.90
CA ALA A 170 -11.20 16.04 7.98
C ALA A 170 -11.91 16.75 6.81
N ILE A 171 -11.45 17.94 6.44
CA ILE A 171 -11.97 18.68 5.27
C ILE A 171 -11.66 17.89 3.99
N ALA A 172 -10.42 17.44 3.79
CA ALA A 172 -10.03 16.68 2.61
C ALA A 172 -10.84 15.38 2.47
N PHE A 173 -11.10 14.66 3.56
CA PHE A 173 -11.94 13.46 3.53
C PHE A 173 -13.40 13.76 3.21
N LYS A 174 -13.93 14.89 3.70
CA LYS A 174 -15.27 15.35 3.35
C LYS A 174 -15.38 15.67 1.85
N GLU A 175 -14.39 16.36 1.29
CA GLU A 175 -14.31 16.64 -0.15
C GLU A 175 -14.19 15.34 -0.97
N ALA A 176 -13.36 14.39 -0.52
CA ALA A 176 -13.18 13.10 -1.19
C ALA A 176 -14.45 12.23 -1.22
N ASN A 177 -15.43 12.54 -0.38
CA ASN A 177 -16.73 11.85 -0.33
C ASN A 177 -17.83 12.61 -1.10
N THR A 178 -17.48 13.29 -2.18
CA THR A 178 -18.42 14.02 -3.05
C THR A 178 -18.48 13.42 -4.46
N GLU A 179 -19.52 13.76 -5.21
CA GLU A 179 -19.65 13.35 -6.61
C GLU A 179 -18.59 14.03 -7.50
N GLU A 180 -18.29 15.29 -7.23
CA GLU A 180 -17.22 16.02 -7.93
C GLU A 180 -15.87 15.32 -7.78
N PHE A 181 -15.58 14.78 -6.61
CA PHE A 181 -14.35 14.03 -6.39
C PHE A 181 -14.33 12.69 -7.15
N ARG A 182 -15.47 12.01 -7.28
CA ARG A 182 -15.58 10.78 -8.10
C ARG A 182 -15.29 11.09 -9.57
N GLN A 183 -15.84 12.16 -10.10
CA GLN A 183 -15.57 12.61 -11.47
C GLN A 183 -14.09 12.98 -11.67
N TYR A 184 -13.51 13.69 -10.71
CA TYR A 184 -12.08 13.99 -10.70
C TYR A 184 -11.22 12.72 -10.69
N ALA A 185 -11.51 11.74 -9.85
CA ALA A 185 -10.78 10.49 -9.77
C ALA A 185 -10.87 9.67 -11.08
N ALA A 186 -12.06 9.62 -11.70
CA ALA A 186 -12.25 8.99 -13.01
C ALA A 186 -11.40 9.69 -14.09
N LYS A 187 -11.38 11.04 -14.06
CA LYS A 187 -10.60 11.85 -15.01
C LYS A 187 -9.09 11.64 -14.88
N ILE A 188 -8.56 11.36 -13.67
CA ILE A 188 -7.15 10.99 -13.47
C ILE A 188 -6.79 9.76 -14.35
N VAL A 189 -7.62 8.72 -14.29
CA VAL A 189 -7.36 7.47 -15.03
C VAL A 189 -7.52 7.68 -16.53
N GLU A 190 -8.53 8.44 -16.97
CA GLU A 190 -8.75 8.79 -18.37
C GLU A 190 -7.53 9.54 -18.94
N ASN A 191 -7.07 10.56 -18.23
CA ASN A 191 -5.92 11.36 -18.64
C ASN A 191 -4.63 10.53 -18.67
N ALA A 192 -4.41 9.64 -17.69
CA ALA A 192 -3.25 8.75 -17.69
C ALA A 192 -3.25 7.80 -18.89
N LYS A 193 -4.41 7.24 -19.25
CA LYS A 193 -4.54 6.41 -20.48
C LYS A 193 -4.29 7.20 -21.74
N ALA A 194 -4.84 8.41 -21.84
CA ALA A 194 -4.62 9.29 -23.01
C ALA A 194 -3.14 9.66 -23.16
N LEU A 195 -2.47 9.98 -22.05
CA LEU A 195 -1.04 10.29 -22.04
C LEU A 195 -0.20 9.08 -22.48
N ALA A 196 -0.46 7.91 -21.91
CA ALA A 196 0.23 6.67 -22.27
C ALA A 196 0.07 6.36 -23.77
N LYS A 197 -1.18 6.46 -24.28
CA LYS A 197 -1.45 6.28 -25.72
C LYS A 197 -0.67 7.28 -26.58
N ALA A 198 -0.66 8.55 -26.19
CA ALA A 198 0.04 9.59 -26.95
C ALA A 198 1.57 9.36 -26.99
N PHE A 199 2.16 8.79 -25.93
CA PHE A 199 3.56 8.38 -25.96
C PHE A 199 3.79 7.18 -26.89
N MET A 200 2.96 6.15 -26.80
CA MET A 200 3.08 4.96 -27.66
C MET A 200 2.91 5.30 -29.14
N ASP A 201 2.01 6.23 -29.49
CA ASP A 201 1.77 6.66 -30.87
C ASP A 201 2.96 7.47 -31.46
N LYS A 202 3.87 7.94 -30.61
CA LYS A 202 5.04 8.74 -31.04
C LYS A 202 6.38 7.98 -30.97
N GLY A 203 6.40 6.76 -30.49
CA GLY A 203 7.61 5.94 -30.32
C GLY A 203 8.22 6.21 -28.96
#